data_172ef0a9b21cffb57ecfa539916d3d81
#
_entry.id   172ef0a9b21cffb57ecfa539916d3d81
#
_cell.length_a   1.000
_cell.length_b   1.000
_cell.length_c   1.000
_cell.angle_alpha   90.00
_cell.angle_beta   90.00
_cell.angle_gamma   90.00
#
_symmetry.space_group_name_H-M   'P 1'
#
loop_
_entity.id
_entity.type
_entity.pdbx_description
1 polymer ?
#
loop_
_entity_poly.entity_id
_entity_poly.type
_entity_poly.pdbx_seq_one_letter_code
_entity_poly.pdbx_strand_id
1 'polypeptide(L)'
;EQQQVLARYVGWGGLSDAFDGKKAEWAGEYKTLKELLPVQEYEAARASTLTSFYTPPEIIRTMYETLERFGLKGGNILEPSMGVGAFFANRPASFDTNGTMLYGVELDPVTGRIAQQLFPKANIQITGYEKASLPDSFFDAVVGNVPFGQYKVNDPAFNRYNFLIHDYFAAKNIDKLRVGGIQAIITTSGTMDKKSEDVRRYLAARCDLIGAVRLPNTAFKAAAGTEVTADILFLQKRDGVLSNPEADWLHVGQTADGIPMNQYFIDHPEMICGKMEMVSGPYGPRPTCQPDTDTSLEEQLRTAMSRLQAVLPELA
;
A
#
# COMPACT_ATOMS: atom_id res chain seq x y z
N GLU A 1 28.33 7.76 5.34
CA GLU A 1 28.61 7.88 3.89
C GLU A 1 28.00 6.71 3.12
N GLN A 2 28.31 5.44 3.46
CA GLN A 2 27.76 4.27 2.77
C GLN A 2 26.22 4.20 2.85
N GLN A 3 25.60 4.46 4.01
CA GLN A 3 24.15 4.50 4.15
C GLN A 3 23.49 5.61 3.31
N GLN A 4 24.18 6.73 3.09
CA GLN A 4 23.68 7.80 2.22
C GLN A 4 23.64 7.37 0.74
N VAL A 5 24.55 6.52 0.31
CA VAL A 5 24.51 5.94 -1.06
C VAL A 5 23.32 4.97 -1.16
N LEU A 6 23.16 4.08 -0.19
CA LEU A 6 22.05 3.13 -0.15
C LEU A 6 20.68 3.82 -0.08
N ALA A 7 20.57 4.92 0.66
CA ALA A 7 19.34 5.69 0.79
C ALA A 7 18.87 6.36 -0.52
N ARG A 8 19.73 6.44 -1.53
CA ARG A 8 19.38 6.93 -2.88
C ARG A 8 18.74 5.85 -3.75
N TYR A 9 18.84 4.59 -3.35
CA TYR A 9 18.22 3.49 -4.09
C TYR A 9 16.69 3.54 -3.89
N VAL A 10 15.97 3.56 -4.99
CA VAL A 10 14.49 3.69 -4.99
C VAL A 10 13.77 2.43 -5.50
N GLY A 11 14.50 1.35 -5.74
CA GLY A 11 13.96 0.12 -6.34
C GLY A 11 13.98 0.16 -7.87
N TRP A 12 13.31 -0.80 -8.48
CA TRP A 12 13.27 -1.03 -9.92
C TRP A 12 12.00 -0.53 -10.59
N GLY A 13 11.08 0.08 -9.84
CA GLY A 13 9.80 0.56 -10.35
C GLY A 13 9.98 1.51 -11.53
N GLY A 14 9.21 1.28 -12.61
CA GLY A 14 9.26 2.08 -13.82
C GLY A 14 10.45 1.82 -14.75
N LEU A 15 11.35 0.89 -14.39
CA LEU A 15 12.55 0.58 -15.19
C LEU A 15 12.40 -0.68 -16.05
N SER A 16 11.19 -1.04 -16.46
CA SER A 16 10.93 -2.25 -17.27
C SER A 16 11.73 -2.29 -18.58
N ASP A 17 11.96 -1.14 -19.20
CA ASP A 17 12.69 -1.02 -20.45
C ASP A 17 14.18 -1.39 -20.31
N ALA A 18 14.79 -1.18 -19.14
CA ALA A 18 16.16 -1.61 -18.84
C ALA A 18 16.31 -3.15 -18.79
N PHE A 19 15.20 -3.88 -18.65
CA PHE A 19 15.13 -5.34 -18.63
C PHE A 19 14.61 -5.94 -19.95
N ASP A 20 14.33 -5.12 -20.97
CA ASP A 20 13.88 -5.56 -22.30
C ASP A 20 15.01 -5.47 -23.32
N GLY A 21 15.55 -6.62 -23.73
CA GLY A 21 16.63 -6.70 -24.74
C GLY A 21 16.25 -6.22 -26.14
N LYS A 22 14.99 -5.85 -26.38
CA LYS A 22 14.51 -5.28 -27.66
C LYS A 22 14.55 -3.76 -27.68
N LYS A 23 14.77 -3.13 -26.55
CA LYS A 23 14.85 -1.67 -26.39
C LYS A 23 16.28 -1.18 -26.70
N ALA A 24 16.51 -0.72 -27.94
CA ALA A 24 17.82 -0.30 -28.39
C ALA A 24 18.42 0.85 -27.56
N GLU A 25 17.59 1.77 -27.10
CA GLU A 25 17.95 2.90 -26.24
C GLU A 25 18.42 2.50 -24.84
N TRP A 26 18.06 1.30 -24.38
CA TRP A 26 18.42 0.72 -23.08
C TRP A 26 19.44 -0.44 -23.18
N ALA A 27 20.03 -0.65 -24.38
CA ALA A 27 20.91 -1.80 -24.63
C ALA A 27 22.15 -1.83 -23.72
N GLY A 28 22.68 -0.67 -23.34
CA GLY A 28 23.81 -0.53 -22.41
C GLY A 28 23.46 -0.99 -21.01
N GLU A 29 22.36 -0.47 -20.47
CA GLU A 29 21.84 -0.80 -19.13
C GLU A 29 21.42 -2.27 -19.07
N TYR A 30 20.74 -2.77 -20.09
CA TYR A 30 20.33 -4.18 -20.18
C TYR A 30 21.54 -5.12 -20.07
N LYS A 31 22.64 -4.84 -20.82
CA LYS A 31 23.86 -5.64 -20.77
C LYS A 31 24.53 -5.54 -19.40
N THR A 32 24.68 -4.33 -18.89
CA THR A 32 25.30 -4.06 -17.59
C THR A 32 24.57 -4.76 -16.44
N LEU A 33 23.23 -4.71 -16.41
CA LEU A 33 22.44 -5.38 -15.39
C LEU A 33 22.63 -6.90 -15.43
N LYS A 34 22.68 -7.50 -16.62
CA LYS A 34 22.94 -8.93 -16.78
C LYS A 34 24.33 -9.36 -16.36
N GLU A 35 25.32 -8.49 -16.49
CA GLU A 35 26.69 -8.76 -16.07
C GLU A 35 26.89 -8.59 -14.56
N LEU A 36 26.21 -7.62 -13.95
CA LEU A 36 26.38 -7.27 -12.54
C LEU A 36 25.52 -8.09 -11.59
N LEU A 37 24.30 -8.46 -12.00
CA LEU A 37 23.38 -9.15 -11.13
C LEU A 37 23.43 -10.67 -11.34
N PRO A 38 23.53 -11.46 -10.27
CA PRO A 38 23.27 -12.89 -10.34
C PRO A 38 21.89 -13.17 -10.95
N VAL A 39 21.74 -14.29 -11.64
CA VAL A 39 20.49 -14.64 -12.37
C VAL A 39 19.24 -14.48 -11.51
N GLN A 40 19.29 -14.95 -10.26
CA GLN A 40 18.14 -14.85 -9.35
C GLN A 40 17.80 -13.39 -8.97
N GLU A 41 18.82 -12.57 -8.74
CA GLU A 41 18.63 -11.15 -8.43
C GLU A 41 18.14 -10.37 -9.66
N TYR A 42 18.65 -10.70 -10.85
CA TYR A 42 18.18 -10.12 -12.12
C TYR A 42 16.71 -10.42 -12.36
N GLU A 43 16.27 -11.66 -12.20
CA GLU A 43 14.87 -12.04 -12.39
C GLU A 43 13.94 -11.42 -11.32
N ALA A 44 14.39 -11.34 -10.07
CA ALA A 44 13.63 -10.66 -9.01
C ALA A 44 13.50 -9.15 -9.29
N ALA A 45 14.58 -8.49 -9.67
CA ALA A 45 14.57 -7.07 -10.05
C ALA A 45 13.63 -6.82 -11.23
N ARG A 46 13.73 -7.64 -12.27
CA ARG A 46 12.82 -7.57 -13.44
C ARG A 46 11.35 -7.73 -13.06
N ALA A 47 11.04 -8.71 -12.22
CA ALA A 47 9.67 -8.94 -11.77
C ALA A 47 9.11 -7.76 -10.97
N SER A 48 9.96 -7.06 -10.21
CA SER A 48 9.56 -5.93 -9.36
C SER A 48 9.35 -4.61 -10.14
N THR A 49 9.77 -4.51 -11.40
CA THR A 49 9.65 -3.27 -12.20
C THR A 49 8.20 -2.79 -12.37
N LEU A 50 7.24 -3.70 -12.32
CA LEU A 50 5.81 -3.42 -12.50
C LEU A 50 5.06 -3.23 -11.20
N THR A 51 5.64 -3.61 -10.06
CA THR A 51 4.95 -3.69 -8.76
C THR A 51 5.56 -2.79 -7.69
N SER A 52 6.77 -2.26 -7.92
CA SER A 52 7.46 -1.39 -6.98
C SER A 52 7.09 0.07 -7.24
N PHE A 53 6.29 0.64 -6.33
CA PHE A 53 5.92 2.05 -6.35
C PHE A 53 6.61 2.76 -5.19
N TYR A 54 7.38 3.79 -5.49
CA TYR A 54 7.89 4.69 -4.47
C TYR A 54 6.75 5.58 -3.96
N THR A 55 6.52 5.58 -2.67
CA THR A 55 5.48 6.41 -2.06
C THR A 55 6.07 7.74 -1.65
N PRO A 56 5.52 8.88 -2.13
CA PRO A 56 5.98 10.20 -1.74
C PRO A 56 5.93 10.40 -0.22
N PRO A 57 6.99 11.02 0.37
CA PRO A 57 7.06 11.21 1.82
C PRO A 57 5.89 11.99 2.43
N GLU A 58 5.30 12.92 1.69
CA GLU A 58 4.13 13.69 2.14
C GLU A 58 2.90 12.80 2.38
N ILE A 59 2.69 11.78 1.53
CA ILE A 59 1.60 10.80 1.73
C ILE A 59 1.86 9.99 2.99
N ILE A 60 3.09 9.48 3.16
CA ILE A 60 3.46 8.67 4.33
C ILE A 60 3.30 9.47 5.63
N ARG A 61 3.78 10.71 5.64
CA ARG A 61 3.68 11.58 6.82
C ARG A 61 2.23 11.85 7.21
N THR A 62 1.36 12.17 6.25
CA THR A 62 -0.06 12.41 6.54
C THR A 62 -0.77 11.16 7.05
N MET A 63 -0.39 9.98 6.58
CA MET A 63 -0.89 8.70 7.12
C MET A 63 -0.46 8.52 8.58
N TYR A 64 0.81 8.75 8.92
CA TYR A 64 1.28 8.66 10.30
C TYR A 64 0.68 9.71 11.23
N GLU A 65 0.56 10.97 10.79
CA GLU A 65 -0.13 12.03 11.54
C GLU A 65 -1.56 11.62 11.91
N THR A 66 -2.23 10.93 11.00
CA THR A 66 -3.57 10.38 11.23
C THR A 66 -3.57 9.26 12.26
N LEU A 67 -2.63 8.32 12.15
CA LEU A 67 -2.48 7.23 13.11
C LEU A 67 -2.08 7.73 14.52
N GLU A 68 -1.20 8.74 14.61
CA GLU A 68 -0.85 9.38 15.90
C GLU A 68 -2.09 10.02 16.54
N ARG A 69 -2.93 10.68 15.74
CA ARG A 69 -4.20 11.25 16.20
C ARG A 69 -5.18 10.19 16.69
N PHE A 70 -5.14 8.99 16.14
CA PHE A 70 -5.91 7.83 16.64
C PHE A 70 -5.31 7.22 17.92
N GLY A 71 -4.11 7.65 18.31
CA GLY A 71 -3.44 7.19 19.53
C GLY A 71 -2.24 6.29 19.31
N LEU A 72 -1.78 6.08 18.05
CA LEU A 72 -0.56 5.32 17.80
C LEU A 72 0.66 6.11 18.27
N LYS A 73 1.31 5.64 19.33
CA LYS A 73 2.50 6.25 19.93
C LYS A 73 3.78 5.47 19.68
N GLY A 74 3.68 4.33 19.00
CA GLY A 74 4.74 3.35 18.82
C GLY A 74 4.15 1.93 18.85
N GLY A 75 4.91 0.97 19.37
CA GLY A 75 4.49 -0.43 19.45
C GLY A 75 5.05 -1.28 18.32
N ASN A 76 4.37 -2.37 17.98
CA ASN A 76 4.77 -3.30 16.93
C ASN A 76 4.18 -2.87 15.59
N ILE A 77 5.01 -2.44 14.66
CA ILE A 77 4.58 -1.92 13.36
C ILE A 77 5.11 -2.82 12.25
N LEU A 78 4.21 -3.25 11.35
CA LEU A 78 4.54 -4.09 10.20
C LEU A 78 4.38 -3.31 8.89
N GLU A 79 5.39 -3.42 8.02
CA GLU A 79 5.34 -3.03 6.61
C GLU A 79 5.52 -4.30 5.74
N PRO A 80 4.45 -4.87 5.16
CA PRO A 80 4.49 -6.21 4.54
C PRO A 80 5.05 -6.23 3.12
N SER A 81 5.31 -5.08 2.51
CA SER A 81 6.02 -4.93 1.23
C SER A 81 6.83 -3.64 1.27
N MET A 82 7.94 -3.70 2.03
CA MET A 82 8.58 -2.51 2.54
C MET A 82 9.47 -1.75 1.53
N GLY A 83 9.84 -2.39 0.43
CA GLY A 83 10.86 -1.80 -0.43
C GLY A 83 12.14 -1.52 0.36
N VAL A 84 12.69 -0.34 0.20
CA VAL A 84 13.83 0.13 1.00
C VAL A 84 13.44 0.74 2.35
N GLY A 85 12.16 0.69 2.73
CA GLY A 85 11.68 1.18 4.02
C GLY A 85 11.28 2.65 4.05
N ALA A 86 10.58 3.13 3.01
CA ALA A 86 10.11 4.52 2.97
C ALA A 86 9.18 4.85 4.15
N PHE A 87 8.29 3.93 4.56
CA PHE A 87 7.44 4.10 5.73
C PHE A 87 8.27 4.11 7.02
N PHE A 88 9.29 3.28 7.14
CA PHE A 88 10.19 3.32 8.29
C PHE A 88 10.97 4.62 8.38
N ALA A 89 11.45 5.13 7.24
CA ALA A 89 12.21 6.38 7.18
C ALA A 89 11.39 7.63 7.54
N ASN A 90 10.09 7.61 7.25
CA ASN A 90 9.18 8.74 7.47
C ASN A 90 8.28 8.57 8.71
N ARG A 91 8.59 7.61 9.60
CA ARG A 91 7.87 7.45 10.86
C ARG A 91 8.07 8.65 11.77
N PRO A 92 7.12 8.93 12.68
CA PRO A 92 7.29 9.98 13.67
C PRO A 92 8.53 9.76 14.55
N ALA A 93 9.26 10.83 14.87
CA ALA A 93 10.44 10.74 15.74
C ALA A 93 10.09 10.25 17.16
N SER A 94 8.86 10.48 17.61
CA SER A 94 8.33 9.97 18.89
C SER A 94 8.38 8.45 18.99
N PHE A 95 8.33 7.71 17.87
CA PHE A 95 8.39 6.26 17.86
C PHE A 95 9.75 5.74 18.34
N ASP A 96 10.84 6.45 18.07
CA ASP A 96 12.19 6.03 18.48
C ASP A 96 12.37 6.03 20.00
N THR A 97 11.58 6.84 20.73
CA THR A 97 11.62 6.96 22.18
C THR A 97 10.59 6.07 22.90
N ASN A 98 9.61 5.55 22.19
CA ASN A 98 8.48 4.80 22.76
C ASN A 98 8.61 3.28 22.60
N GLY A 99 9.83 2.76 22.40
CA GLY A 99 10.07 1.32 22.32
C GLY A 99 9.47 0.66 21.08
N THR A 100 9.33 1.39 19.98
CA THR A 100 8.77 0.87 18.73
C THR A 100 9.63 -0.24 18.14
N MET A 101 8.99 -1.33 17.77
CA MET A 101 9.59 -2.45 17.05
C MET A 101 9.08 -2.45 15.61
N LEU A 102 10.01 -2.38 14.65
CA LEU A 102 9.70 -2.36 13.22
C LEU A 102 9.90 -3.75 12.62
N TYR A 103 8.91 -4.20 11.89
CA TYR A 103 8.92 -5.47 11.16
C TYR A 103 8.64 -5.20 9.68
N GLY A 104 9.48 -5.75 8.82
CA GLY A 104 9.35 -5.57 7.38
C GLY A 104 9.47 -6.88 6.61
N VAL A 105 8.77 -6.95 5.50
CA VAL A 105 8.90 -8.03 4.52
C VAL A 105 9.22 -7.43 3.16
N GLU A 106 10.20 -7.98 2.48
CA GLU A 106 10.58 -7.57 1.12
C GLU A 106 10.90 -8.81 0.28
N LEU A 107 10.29 -8.89 -0.89
CA LEU A 107 10.45 -10.02 -1.80
C LEU A 107 11.79 -9.97 -2.56
N ASP A 108 12.19 -8.77 -3.02
CA ASP A 108 13.42 -8.60 -3.80
C ASP A 108 14.67 -8.67 -2.90
N PRO A 109 15.61 -9.60 -3.16
CA PRO A 109 16.78 -9.78 -2.31
C PRO A 109 17.72 -8.57 -2.26
N VAL A 110 17.85 -7.82 -3.36
CA VAL A 110 18.73 -6.63 -3.38
C VAL A 110 18.11 -5.52 -2.53
N THR A 111 16.87 -5.22 -2.79
CA THR A 111 16.09 -4.21 -2.05
C THR A 111 16.02 -4.54 -0.56
N GLY A 112 15.77 -5.80 -0.22
CA GLY A 112 15.67 -6.25 1.17
C GLY A 112 17.00 -6.15 1.92
N ARG A 113 18.13 -6.49 1.30
CA ARG A 113 19.46 -6.31 1.91
C ARG A 113 19.80 -4.83 2.11
N ILE A 114 19.43 -3.98 1.17
CA ILE A 114 19.57 -2.52 1.33
C ILE A 114 18.76 -2.04 2.54
N ALA A 115 17.50 -2.46 2.64
CA ALA A 115 16.64 -2.13 3.77
C ALA A 115 17.24 -2.58 5.12
N GLN A 116 17.80 -3.79 5.19
CA GLN A 116 18.47 -4.30 6.40
C GLN A 116 19.70 -3.44 6.80
N GLN A 117 20.43 -2.90 5.85
CA GLN A 117 21.53 -1.97 6.13
C GLN A 117 21.07 -0.57 6.57
N LEU A 118 19.93 -0.10 6.04
CA LEU A 118 19.34 1.17 6.43
C LEU A 118 18.68 1.11 7.81
N PHE A 119 18.07 -0.03 8.15
CA PHE A 119 17.33 -0.24 9.39
C PHE A 119 17.83 -1.47 10.18
N PRO A 120 19.08 -1.44 10.70
CA PRO A 120 19.72 -2.60 11.32
C PRO A 120 19.04 -3.09 12.62
N LYS A 121 18.16 -2.27 13.22
CA LYS A 121 17.38 -2.62 14.40
C LYS A 121 16.00 -3.19 14.07
N ALA A 122 15.57 -3.11 12.81
CA ALA A 122 14.29 -3.65 12.39
C ALA A 122 14.38 -5.16 12.11
N ASN A 123 13.28 -5.85 12.32
CA ASN A 123 13.15 -7.27 11.96
C ASN A 123 12.67 -7.36 10.50
N ILE A 124 13.62 -7.54 9.58
CA ILE A 124 13.33 -7.55 8.14
C ILE A 124 13.53 -8.96 7.59
N GLN A 125 12.48 -9.53 6.98
CA GLN A 125 12.50 -10.82 6.32
C GLN A 125 12.51 -10.62 4.79
N ILE A 126 13.51 -11.22 4.12
CA ILE A 126 13.63 -11.20 2.66
C ILE A 126 12.95 -12.46 2.11
N THR A 127 11.66 -12.34 1.84
CA THR A 127 10.82 -13.45 1.39
C THR A 127 9.48 -12.93 0.86
N GLY A 128 8.69 -13.80 0.22
CA GLY A 128 7.29 -13.50 -0.06
C GLY A 128 6.46 -13.43 1.23
N TYR A 129 5.45 -12.57 1.24
CA TYR A 129 4.59 -12.37 2.42
C TYR A 129 3.86 -13.67 2.83
N GLU A 130 3.59 -14.55 1.88
CA GLU A 130 2.99 -15.87 2.12
C GLU A 130 3.87 -16.83 2.94
N LYS A 131 5.20 -16.59 2.92
CA LYS A 131 6.21 -17.40 3.62
C LYS A 131 6.80 -16.71 4.83
N ALA A 132 6.46 -15.43 5.06
CA ALA A 132 7.00 -14.67 6.17
C ALA A 132 6.56 -15.26 7.51
N SER A 133 7.54 -15.47 8.41
CA SER A 133 7.29 -15.94 9.77
C SER A 133 6.98 -14.75 10.68
N LEU A 134 5.71 -14.39 10.75
CA LEU A 134 5.20 -13.27 11.54
C LEU A 134 4.07 -13.74 12.45
N PRO A 135 4.05 -13.31 13.72
CA PRO A 135 2.98 -13.67 14.64
C PRO A 135 1.63 -13.10 14.20
N ASP A 136 0.57 -13.83 14.48
CA ASP A 136 -0.81 -13.33 14.33
C ASP A 136 -1.25 -12.56 15.57
N SER A 137 -2.19 -11.66 15.40
CA SER A 137 -2.79 -10.85 16.48
C SER A 137 -1.75 -10.09 17.33
N PHE A 138 -0.71 -9.57 16.69
CA PHE A 138 0.46 -9.03 17.37
C PHE A 138 0.71 -7.54 17.09
N PHE A 139 0.45 -7.09 15.87
CA PHE A 139 0.84 -5.74 15.45
C PHE A 139 -0.18 -4.70 15.86
N ASP A 140 0.31 -3.56 16.35
CA ASP A 140 -0.49 -2.38 16.64
C ASP A 140 -0.94 -1.68 15.37
N ALA A 141 -0.05 -1.62 14.39
CA ALA A 141 -0.36 -1.08 13.08
C ALA A 141 0.32 -1.89 11.97
N VAL A 142 -0.36 -1.98 10.83
CA VAL A 142 0.21 -2.39 9.54
C VAL A 142 0.13 -1.20 8.61
N VAL A 143 1.27 -0.78 8.07
CA VAL A 143 1.38 0.37 7.18
C VAL A 143 2.09 -0.05 5.89
N GLY A 144 1.80 0.61 4.79
CA GLY A 144 2.54 0.37 3.56
C GLY A 144 1.76 0.67 2.30
N ASN A 145 2.45 0.57 1.18
CA ASN A 145 1.88 0.55 -0.15
C ASN A 145 1.96 -0.89 -0.65
N VAL A 146 0.81 -1.57 -0.70
CA VAL A 146 0.77 -2.99 -1.10
C VAL A 146 1.04 -3.14 -2.60
N PRO A 147 1.61 -4.28 -3.06
CA PRO A 147 1.83 -4.50 -4.48
C PRO A 147 0.50 -4.56 -5.23
N PHE A 148 0.45 -3.94 -6.42
CA PHE A 148 -0.71 -3.95 -7.30
C PHE A 148 -0.50 -4.96 -8.44
N GLY A 149 -1.53 -5.71 -8.79
CA GLY A 149 -1.41 -6.61 -9.93
C GLY A 149 -2.66 -7.48 -10.17
N GLN A 150 -2.74 -8.02 -11.39
CA GLN A 150 -3.79 -8.93 -11.83
C GLN A 150 -3.39 -10.40 -11.63
N TYR A 151 -2.62 -10.69 -10.62
CA TYR A 151 -2.17 -12.03 -10.27
C TYR A 151 -2.44 -12.34 -8.78
N LYS A 152 -2.29 -13.59 -8.43
CA LYS A 152 -2.62 -14.15 -7.12
C LYS A 152 -1.37 -14.72 -6.47
N VAL A 153 -1.37 -14.69 -5.14
CA VAL A 153 -0.34 -15.32 -4.33
C VAL A 153 -0.83 -16.72 -3.93
N ASN A 154 0.06 -17.70 -3.97
CA ASN A 154 -0.26 -19.05 -3.50
C ASN A 154 0.01 -19.13 -1.98
N ASP A 155 -1.04 -18.89 -1.20
CA ASP A 155 -1.04 -19.05 0.25
C ASP A 155 -2.20 -20.00 0.62
N PRO A 156 -1.92 -21.21 1.14
CA PRO A 156 -2.95 -22.19 1.47
C PRO A 156 -4.07 -21.65 2.38
N ALA A 157 -3.78 -20.71 3.26
CA ALA A 157 -4.76 -20.09 4.14
C ALA A 157 -5.76 -19.20 3.39
N PHE A 158 -5.35 -18.63 2.25
CA PHE A 158 -6.12 -17.67 1.48
C PHE A 158 -6.57 -18.15 0.10
N ASN A 159 -6.04 -19.26 -0.41
CA ASN A 159 -6.32 -19.75 -1.78
C ASN A 159 -7.81 -19.88 -2.08
N ARG A 160 -8.61 -20.28 -1.09
CA ARG A 160 -10.08 -20.42 -1.22
C ARG A 160 -10.81 -19.13 -1.56
N TYR A 161 -10.26 -17.97 -1.20
CA TYR A 161 -10.87 -16.66 -1.46
C TYR A 161 -10.54 -16.11 -2.85
N ASN A 162 -9.52 -16.66 -3.50
CA ASN A 162 -9.15 -16.31 -4.86
C ASN A 162 -8.80 -14.81 -5.06
N PHE A 163 -8.27 -14.16 -4.03
CA PHE A 163 -7.95 -12.74 -4.04
C PHE A 163 -6.79 -12.40 -4.99
N LEU A 164 -6.88 -11.24 -5.64
CA LEU A 164 -5.73 -10.62 -6.30
C LEU A 164 -4.71 -10.18 -5.24
N ILE A 165 -3.44 -9.99 -5.65
CA ILE A 165 -2.34 -9.72 -4.72
C ILE A 165 -2.63 -8.57 -3.74
N HIS A 166 -3.14 -7.43 -4.22
CA HIS A 166 -3.46 -6.30 -3.36
C HIS A 166 -4.56 -6.61 -2.33
N ASP A 167 -5.57 -7.37 -2.72
CA ASP A 167 -6.65 -7.82 -1.83
C ASP A 167 -6.16 -8.86 -0.82
N TYR A 168 -5.27 -9.76 -1.27
CA TYR A 168 -4.62 -10.73 -0.41
C TYR A 168 -3.81 -10.04 0.71
N PHE A 169 -3.03 -9.02 0.37
CA PHE A 169 -2.29 -8.26 1.37
C PHE A 169 -3.23 -7.60 2.37
N ALA A 170 -4.27 -6.91 1.90
CA ALA A 170 -5.27 -6.30 2.78
C ALA A 170 -5.93 -7.32 3.73
N ALA A 171 -6.26 -8.51 3.22
CA ALA A 171 -6.86 -9.59 4.01
C ALA A 171 -5.89 -10.20 5.03
N LYS A 172 -4.67 -10.52 4.61
CA LYS A 172 -3.65 -11.14 5.50
C LYS A 172 -3.19 -10.19 6.60
N ASN A 173 -3.13 -8.90 6.33
CA ASN A 173 -2.80 -7.89 7.33
C ASN A 173 -3.73 -7.95 8.56
N ILE A 174 -5.01 -8.30 8.36
CA ILE A 174 -5.98 -8.43 9.44
C ILE A 174 -5.57 -9.52 10.43
N ASP A 175 -5.08 -10.66 9.93
CA ASP A 175 -4.63 -11.77 10.80
C ASP A 175 -3.46 -11.32 11.67
N LYS A 176 -2.59 -10.46 11.13
CA LYS A 176 -1.39 -9.96 11.82
C LYS A 176 -1.70 -8.90 12.87
N LEU A 177 -2.74 -8.08 12.66
CA LEU A 177 -3.16 -7.06 13.62
C LEU A 177 -3.70 -7.68 14.90
N ARG A 178 -3.37 -7.08 16.06
CA ARG A 178 -4.10 -7.32 17.30
C ARG A 178 -5.53 -6.77 17.21
N VAL A 179 -6.40 -7.17 18.10
CA VAL A 179 -7.73 -6.56 18.24
C VAL A 179 -7.58 -5.06 18.52
N GLY A 180 -8.35 -4.25 17.82
CA GLY A 180 -8.25 -2.78 17.84
C GLY A 180 -7.08 -2.19 17.08
N GLY A 181 -6.12 -3.01 16.60
CA GLY A 181 -5.04 -2.57 15.73
C GLY A 181 -5.55 -2.06 14.39
N ILE A 182 -4.77 -1.20 13.73
CA ILE A 182 -5.19 -0.49 12.52
C ILE A 182 -4.25 -0.83 11.37
N GLN A 183 -4.79 -1.20 10.21
CA GLN A 183 -4.04 -1.10 8.96
C GLN A 183 -4.34 0.23 8.27
N ALA A 184 -3.26 0.92 7.87
CA ALA A 184 -3.28 2.09 7.00
C ALA A 184 -2.46 1.75 5.76
N ILE A 185 -3.14 1.38 4.68
CA ILE A 185 -2.50 0.89 3.46
C ILE A 185 -2.92 1.67 2.23
N ILE A 186 -1.99 1.77 1.29
CA ILE A 186 -2.29 2.24 -0.06
C ILE A 186 -2.52 1.01 -0.93
N THR A 187 -3.64 1.00 -1.62
CA THR A 187 -4.04 -0.07 -2.56
C THR A 187 -4.62 0.53 -3.84
N THR A 188 -4.78 -0.28 -4.88
CA THR A 188 -5.46 0.17 -6.10
C THR A 188 -6.93 0.48 -5.84
N SER A 189 -7.50 1.45 -6.55
CA SER A 189 -8.95 1.74 -6.51
C SER A 189 -9.81 0.51 -6.79
N GLY A 190 -9.26 -0.51 -7.47
CA GLY A 190 -9.95 -1.77 -7.72
C GLY A 190 -10.37 -2.52 -6.46
N THR A 191 -9.72 -2.35 -5.31
CA THR A 191 -10.17 -2.97 -4.05
C THR A 191 -11.55 -2.45 -3.64
N MET A 192 -11.78 -1.14 -3.78
CA MET A 192 -13.05 -0.49 -3.45
C MET A 192 -14.09 -0.61 -4.60
N ASP A 193 -13.66 -0.46 -5.85
CA ASP A 193 -14.55 -0.24 -7.00
C ASP A 193 -14.89 -1.49 -7.81
N LYS A 194 -14.22 -2.66 -7.57
CA LYS A 194 -14.56 -3.86 -8.34
C LYS A 194 -16.00 -4.33 -8.10
N LYS A 195 -16.63 -4.91 -9.11
CA LYS A 195 -18.00 -5.42 -9.02
C LYS A 195 -18.15 -6.54 -7.96
N SER A 196 -17.17 -7.47 -7.89
CA SER A 196 -17.17 -8.48 -6.82
C SER A 196 -16.97 -7.80 -5.46
N GLU A 197 -17.82 -8.14 -4.51
CA GLU A 197 -17.79 -7.65 -3.13
C GLU A 197 -16.93 -8.53 -2.21
N ASP A 198 -16.38 -9.64 -2.71
CA ASP A 198 -15.79 -10.71 -1.89
C ASP A 198 -14.74 -10.20 -0.90
N VAL A 199 -13.78 -9.38 -1.37
CA VAL A 199 -12.76 -8.83 -0.47
C VAL A 199 -13.35 -7.83 0.50
N ARG A 200 -14.27 -6.97 0.06
CA ARG A 200 -14.91 -5.98 0.95
C ARG A 200 -15.75 -6.67 2.03
N ARG A 201 -16.48 -7.72 1.69
CA ARG A 201 -17.20 -8.56 2.65
C ARG A 201 -16.26 -9.27 3.63
N TYR A 202 -15.14 -9.79 3.13
CA TYR A 202 -14.11 -10.39 3.99
C TYR A 202 -13.56 -9.39 5.01
N LEU A 203 -13.21 -8.18 4.55
CA LEU A 203 -12.70 -7.10 5.40
C LEU A 203 -13.77 -6.61 6.38
N ALA A 204 -14.98 -6.31 5.90
CA ALA A 204 -16.08 -5.83 6.73
C ALA A 204 -16.54 -6.83 7.79
N ALA A 205 -16.38 -8.13 7.53
CA ALA A 205 -16.63 -9.15 8.54
C ALA A 205 -15.67 -9.06 9.74
N ARG A 206 -14.49 -8.52 9.57
CA ARG A 206 -13.37 -8.54 10.53
C ARG A 206 -12.93 -7.16 11.02
N CYS A 207 -13.27 -6.12 10.27
CA CYS A 207 -12.82 -4.75 10.53
C CYS A 207 -13.94 -3.74 10.39
N ASP A 208 -13.76 -2.61 11.06
CA ASP A 208 -14.48 -1.39 10.77
C ASP A 208 -13.66 -0.54 9.79
N LEU A 209 -14.31 -0.05 8.72
CA LEU A 209 -13.70 0.96 7.86
C LEU A 209 -13.75 2.30 8.60
N ILE A 210 -12.59 2.78 9.06
CA ILE A 210 -12.46 4.12 9.64
C ILE A 210 -12.70 5.16 8.54
N GLY A 211 -12.14 4.89 7.37
CA GLY A 211 -12.34 5.67 6.16
C GLY A 211 -11.36 5.30 5.05
N ALA A 212 -11.62 5.87 3.89
CA ALA A 212 -10.79 5.74 2.70
C ALA A 212 -10.55 7.12 2.07
N VAL A 213 -9.36 7.32 1.50
CA VAL A 213 -9.00 8.56 0.79
C VAL A 213 -8.52 8.20 -0.60
N ARG A 214 -9.17 8.73 -1.63
CA ARG A 214 -8.79 8.49 -3.03
C ARG A 214 -7.72 9.45 -3.49
N LEU A 215 -6.64 8.91 -4.03
CA LEU A 215 -5.50 9.65 -4.56
C LEU A 215 -5.68 9.94 -6.06
N PRO A 216 -5.17 11.07 -6.55
CA PRO A 216 -5.13 11.34 -7.99
C PRO A 216 -4.19 10.34 -8.70
N ASN A 217 -4.46 10.09 -9.98
CA ASN A 217 -3.67 9.17 -10.81
C ASN A 217 -2.20 9.58 -10.96
N THR A 218 -1.86 10.81 -10.61
CA THR A 218 -0.49 11.34 -10.66
C THR A 218 0.28 11.18 -9.35
N ALA A 219 -0.34 10.68 -8.28
CA ALA A 219 0.26 10.59 -6.95
C ALA A 219 1.62 9.85 -6.91
N PHE A 220 1.83 8.88 -7.83
CA PHE A 220 3.06 8.11 -7.94
C PHE A 220 3.83 8.37 -9.26
N LYS A 221 3.41 9.32 -10.08
CA LYS A 221 3.94 9.54 -11.44
C LYS A 221 5.42 9.90 -11.43
N ALA A 222 5.85 10.75 -10.52
CA ALA A 222 7.24 11.19 -10.42
C ALA A 222 8.22 10.05 -10.10
N ALA A 223 7.72 8.97 -9.49
CA ALA A 223 8.54 7.88 -9.01
C ALA A 223 8.44 6.61 -9.85
N ALA A 224 7.32 6.36 -10.51
CA ALA A 224 7.07 5.10 -11.22
C ALA A 224 6.67 5.24 -12.69
N GLY A 225 6.49 6.47 -13.19
CA GLY A 225 6.04 6.73 -14.57
C GLY A 225 4.64 6.19 -14.91
N THR A 226 3.92 5.65 -13.91
CA THR A 226 2.63 4.99 -14.10
C THR A 226 1.49 5.83 -13.51
N GLU A 227 0.44 6.01 -14.29
CA GLU A 227 -0.78 6.69 -13.86
C GLU A 227 -1.78 5.66 -13.34
N VAL A 228 -1.95 5.63 -12.02
CA VAL A 228 -2.83 4.69 -11.32
C VAL A 228 -3.66 5.44 -10.28
N THR A 229 -4.97 5.29 -10.32
CA THR A 229 -5.84 5.72 -9.22
C THR A 229 -5.73 4.72 -8.08
N ALA A 230 -5.37 5.20 -6.91
CA ALA A 230 -5.18 4.40 -5.70
C ALA A 230 -5.98 4.98 -4.53
N ASP A 231 -6.22 4.14 -3.52
CA ASP A 231 -6.93 4.53 -2.31
C ASP A 231 -6.04 4.25 -1.09
N ILE A 232 -6.08 5.14 -0.11
CA ILE A 232 -5.57 4.89 1.24
C ILE A 232 -6.75 4.36 2.06
N LEU A 233 -6.59 3.17 2.63
CA LEU A 233 -7.61 2.55 3.48
C LEU A 233 -7.14 2.55 4.94
N PHE A 234 -8.01 2.99 5.84
CA PHE A 234 -7.85 2.86 7.29
C PHE A 234 -8.89 1.87 7.80
N LEU A 235 -8.44 0.70 8.24
CA LEU A 235 -9.27 -0.38 8.72
C LEU A 235 -8.84 -0.78 10.14
N GLN A 236 -9.78 -0.81 11.08
CA GLN A 236 -9.52 -1.22 12.46
C GLN A 236 -10.05 -2.64 12.73
N LYS A 237 -9.18 -3.52 13.21
CA LYS A 237 -9.56 -4.90 13.50
C LYS A 237 -10.53 -5.00 14.66
N ARG A 238 -11.65 -5.65 14.41
CA ARG A 238 -12.71 -5.93 15.40
C ARG A 238 -12.36 -7.15 16.23
N ASP A 239 -12.92 -7.21 17.42
CA ASP A 239 -12.96 -8.44 18.22
C ASP A 239 -14.09 -9.35 17.67
N GLY A 240 -13.69 -10.45 17.05
CA GLY A 240 -14.61 -11.39 16.43
C GLY A 240 -14.89 -11.13 14.95
N VAL A 241 -15.67 -12.03 14.35
CA VAL A 241 -16.03 -12.04 12.93
C VAL A 241 -17.55 -11.99 12.77
N LEU A 242 -18.05 -11.01 12.02
CA LEU A 242 -19.46 -10.92 11.67
C LEU A 242 -19.81 -11.96 10.60
N SER A 243 -20.90 -12.67 10.80
CA SER A 243 -21.38 -13.66 9.82
C SER A 243 -21.99 -13.03 8.56
N ASN A 244 -22.62 -11.87 8.70
CA ASN A 244 -23.22 -11.13 7.59
C ASN A 244 -22.98 -9.63 7.79
N PRO A 245 -21.83 -9.12 7.35
CA PRO A 245 -21.55 -7.70 7.46
C PRO A 245 -22.44 -6.89 6.50
N GLU A 246 -23.00 -5.81 7.01
CA GLU A 246 -23.76 -4.82 6.25
C GLU A 246 -23.08 -3.46 6.38
N ALA A 247 -22.71 -2.87 5.25
CA ALA A 247 -22.07 -1.55 5.20
C ALA A 247 -22.15 -0.98 3.77
N ASP A 248 -22.33 0.32 3.63
CA ASP A 248 -22.48 0.98 2.33
C ASP A 248 -21.23 0.80 1.45
N TRP A 249 -20.05 0.78 2.05
CA TRP A 249 -18.79 0.58 1.33
C TRP A 249 -18.58 -0.84 0.73
N LEU A 250 -19.51 -1.77 0.99
CA LEU A 250 -19.53 -3.06 0.28
C LEU A 250 -19.94 -2.90 -1.18
N HIS A 251 -20.76 -1.89 -1.49
CA HIS A 251 -21.42 -1.74 -2.77
C HIS A 251 -20.71 -0.74 -3.69
N VAL A 252 -20.88 -0.96 -4.99
CA VAL A 252 -20.47 -0.03 -6.04
C VAL A 252 -21.74 0.62 -6.59
N GLY A 253 -21.77 1.94 -6.59
CA GLY A 253 -22.83 2.75 -7.17
C GLY A 253 -22.38 3.50 -8.40
N GLN A 254 -23.10 4.56 -8.72
CA GLN A 254 -22.75 5.50 -9.81
C GLN A 254 -22.99 6.93 -9.33
N THR A 255 -22.09 7.85 -9.75
CA THR A 255 -22.33 9.28 -9.57
C THR A 255 -23.49 9.76 -10.44
N ALA A 256 -23.94 10.99 -10.22
CA ALA A 256 -24.94 11.63 -11.08
C ALA A 256 -24.52 11.68 -12.58
N ASP A 257 -23.20 11.77 -12.84
CA ASP A 257 -22.63 11.75 -14.19
C ASP A 257 -22.37 10.33 -14.71
N GLY A 258 -22.82 9.30 -14.00
CA GLY A 258 -22.72 7.89 -14.42
C GLY A 258 -21.35 7.25 -14.21
N ILE A 259 -20.45 7.85 -13.41
CA ILE A 259 -19.14 7.27 -13.11
C ILE A 259 -19.31 6.16 -12.06
N PRO A 260 -18.95 4.91 -12.37
CA PRO A 260 -19.01 3.84 -11.39
C PRO A 260 -17.90 3.97 -10.35
N MET A 261 -18.24 3.94 -9.08
CA MET A 261 -17.31 3.88 -7.95
C MET A 261 -17.97 3.38 -6.68
N ASN A 262 -17.16 3.08 -5.67
CA ASN A 262 -17.66 2.62 -4.39
C ASN A 262 -18.64 3.62 -3.77
N GLN A 263 -19.71 3.11 -3.17
CA GLN A 263 -20.76 3.91 -2.52
C GLN A 263 -20.15 4.85 -1.47
N TYR A 264 -19.11 4.42 -0.74
CA TYR A 264 -18.40 5.26 0.21
C TYR A 264 -17.95 6.60 -0.38
N PHE A 265 -17.33 6.59 -1.57
CA PHE A 265 -16.85 7.82 -2.21
C PHE A 265 -17.98 8.65 -2.82
N ILE A 266 -19.12 8.04 -3.16
CA ILE A 266 -20.32 8.76 -3.59
C ILE A 266 -20.92 9.55 -2.41
N ASP A 267 -20.96 8.92 -1.24
CA ASP A 267 -21.50 9.52 -0.01
C ASP A 267 -20.49 10.48 0.65
N HIS A 268 -19.21 10.30 0.39
CA HIS A 268 -18.10 11.09 0.95
C HIS A 268 -17.19 11.67 -0.13
N PRO A 269 -17.69 12.56 -1.01
CA PRO A 269 -16.89 13.16 -2.08
C PRO A 269 -15.72 13.98 -1.58
N GLU A 270 -15.77 14.47 -0.34
CA GLU A 270 -14.67 15.17 0.34
C GLU A 270 -13.45 14.28 0.63
N MET A 271 -13.59 12.96 0.49
CA MET A 271 -12.50 11.99 0.62
C MET A 271 -11.77 11.71 -0.70
N ILE A 272 -12.12 12.40 -1.77
CA ILE A 272 -11.47 12.29 -3.07
C ILE A 272 -10.51 13.49 -3.23
N CYS A 273 -9.20 13.20 -3.32
CA CYS A 273 -8.17 14.22 -3.54
C CYS A 273 -7.99 14.48 -5.04
N GLY A 274 -9.01 15.07 -5.67
CA GLY A 274 -9.05 15.34 -7.11
C GLY A 274 -10.47 15.28 -7.65
N LYS A 275 -10.57 15.05 -8.96
CA LYS A 275 -11.85 14.97 -9.67
C LYS A 275 -11.97 13.64 -10.39
N MET A 276 -13.10 12.94 -10.17
CA MET A 276 -13.38 11.71 -10.90
C MET A 276 -13.86 12.02 -12.32
N GLU A 277 -13.25 11.36 -13.29
CA GLU A 277 -13.59 11.47 -14.72
C GLU A 277 -13.49 10.10 -15.41
N MET A 278 -14.27 9.92 -16.49
CA MET A 278 -14.09 8.78 -17.38
C MET A 278 -13.01 9.10 -18.40
N VAL A 279 -11.91 8.36 -18.39
CA VAL A 279 -10.76 8.54 -19.29
C VAL A 279 -10.64 7.35 -20.22
N SER A 280 -10.43 7.62 -21.52
CA SER A 280 -10.18 6.58 -22.51
C SER A 280 -8.88 5.86 -22.23
N GLY A 281 -8.92 4.53 -22.20
CA GLY A 281 -7.76 3.67 -22.02
C GLY A 281 -7.68 2.60 -23.11
N PRO A 282 -6.61 1.80 -23.16
CA PRO A 282 -6.40 0.76 -24.15
C PRO A 282 -7.53 -0.29 -24.21
N TYR A 283 -8.25 -0.45 -23.11
CA TYR A 283 -9.35 -1.43 -22.95
C TYR A 283 -10.72 -0.78 -22.80
N GLY A 284 -10.87 0.49 -23.20
CA GLY A 284 -12.08 1.29 -23.08
C GLY A 284 -12.03 2.35 -21.99
N PRO A 285 -13.14 3.11 -21.82
CA PRO A 285 -13.23 4.14 -20.78
C PRO A 285 -13.13 3.55 -19.39
N ARG A 286 -12.36 4.20 -18.51
CA ARG A 286 -12.19 3.81 -17.11
C ARG A 286 -12.34 5.01 -16.18
N PRO A 287 -12.92 4.82 -14.97
CA PRO A 287 -12.92 5.84 -13.94
C PRO A 287 -11.50 6.18 -13.51
N THR A 288 -11.17 7.46 -13.46
CA THR A 288 -9.84 7.95 -13.11
C THR A 288 -9.97 9.19 -12.23
N CYS A 289 -9.19 9.26 -11.16
CA CYS A 289 -9.10 10.45 -10.33
C CYS A 289 -8.04 11.38 -10.93
N GLN A 290 -8.48 12.49 -11.52
CA GLN A 290 -7.60 13.54 -12.03
C GLN A 290 -7.13 14.44 -10.88
N PRO A 291 -5.88 14.95 -10.94
CA PRO A 291 -5.38 15.85 -9.91
C PRO A 291 -6.16 17.18 -9.90
N ASP A 292 -6.40 17.71 -8.72
CA ASP A 292 -6.75 19.10 -8.52
C ASP A 292 -5.45 19.92 -8.46
N THR A 293 -5.35 20.95 -9.26
CA THR A 293 -4.16 21.80 -9.36
C THR A 293 -4.23 23.06 -8.50
N ASP A 294 -5.39 23.35 -7.91
CA ASP A 294 -5.60 24.57 -7.13
C ASP A 294 -5.06 24.42 -5.70
N THR A 295 -4.98 23.19 -5.21
CA THR A 295 -4.52 22.88 -3.84
C THR A 295 -3.48 21.74 -3.89
N SER A 296 -2.44 21.80 -3.06
CA SER A 296 -1.45 20.74 -2.99
C SER A 296 -2.07 19.42 -2.53
N LEU A 297 -1.52 18.27 -3.01
CA LEU A 297 -1.98 16.96 -2.57
C LEU A 297 -1.86 16.79 -1.05
N GLU A 298 -0.78 17.29 -0.45
CA GLU A 298 -0.56 17.21 1.00
C GLU A 298 -1.67 17.92 1.78
N GLU A 299 -2.09 19.10 1.35
CA GLU A 299 -3.18 19.87 1.98
C GLU A 299 -4.53 19.16 1.81
N GLN A 300 -4.82 18.64 0.62
CA GLN A 300 -6.02 17.85 0.37
C GLN A 300 -6.06 16.59 1.26
N LEU A 301 -4.95 15.88 1.39
CA LEU A 301 -4.82 14.71 2.25
C LEU A 301 -5.06 15.05 3.73
N ARG A 302 -4.44 16.10 4.24
CA ARG A 302 -4.64 16.55 5.62
C ARG A 302 -6.09 16.93 5.89
N THR A 303 -6.72 17.62 4.95
CA THR A 303 -8.13 18.01 5.05
C THR A 303 -9.04 16.78 5.08
N ALA A 304 -8.87 15.84 4.15
CA ALA A 304 -9.65 14.61 4.10
C ALA A 304 -9.45 13.76 5.36
N MET A 305 -8.20 13.47 5.72
CA MET A 305 -7.86 12.63 6.87
C MET A 305 -8.25 13.25 8.22
N SER A 306 -8.32 14.58 8.34
CA SER A 306 -8.77 15.26 9.55
C SER A 306 -10.22 14.90 9.95
N ARG A 307 -11.02 14.44 9.00
CA ARG A 307 -12.42 14.00 9.22
C ARG A 307 -12.52 12.60 9.80
N LEU A 308 -11.45 11.80 9.68
CA LEU A 308 -11.42 10.42 10.18
C LEU A 308 -11.28 10.40 11.70
N GLN A 309 -12.01 9.52 12.36
CA GLN A 309 -11.98 9.35 13.81
C GLN A 309 -11.88 7.86 14.18
N ALA A 310 -10.93 7.55 15.02
CA ALA A 310 -10.76 6.24 15.62
C ALA A 310 -9.98 6.38 16.94
N VAL A 311 -10.00 5.33 17.73
CA VAL A 311 -9.17 5.21 18.94
C VAL A 311 -8.45 3.89 18.88
N LEU A 312 -7.12 3.93 18.90
CA LEU A 312 -6.28 2.75 19.07
C LEU A 312 -6.24 2.40 20.57
N PRO A 313 -6.83 1.27 20.99
CA PRO A 313 -6.83 0.91 22.40
C PRO A 313 -5.40 0.66 22.89
N GLU A 314 -5.06 1.17 24.07
CA GLU A 314 -3.82 0.82 24.74
C GLU A 314 -3.85 -0.67 25.14
N LEU A 315 -2.70 -1.33 25.08
CA LEU A 315 -2.55 -2.68 25.63
C LEU A 315 -2.61 -2.57 27.16
N ALA A 316 -3.46 -3.36 27.76
CA ALA A 316 -3.58 -3.45 29.23
C ALA A 316 -2.33 -4.06 29.88
#